data_b1d27b1a5cfa183cdab2f27c00ee2295
#
_entry.id   b1d27b1a5cfa183cdab2f27c00ee2295
#
_cell.length_a   1.000
_cell.length_b   1.000
_cell.length_c   1.000
_cell.angle_alpha   90.00
_cell.angle_beta   90.00
_cell.angle_gamma   90.00
#
_symmetry.space_group_name_H-M   'P 1'
#
loop_
_entity.id
_entity.type
_entity.pdbx_description
1 polymer ?
#
loop_
_entity_poly.entity_id
_entity_poly.type
_entity_poly.pdbx_seq_one_letter_code
_entity_poly.pdbx_strand_id
1 'polypeptide(L)'
;AYEIPKRDWSSDVCSSDLQQRIFAAAWESLKPGGVLFYSTCSFSIEENERIIEWAQEKLGASVLPISIDPSWGVVAASVGYRCWPHRVRGEGFYFCCVQKSAANLKESARKKGEKFFPLPAKENERLSTWVQAPHVGLFEVNKQLHGWPLAQWEILSFLKSKLYIQYAGVRMGEWMREKFIPDHALALVAKMATSVSVVSLEKEEAIRYLQRKEFSSTTATKGWNKVHYNGFGLGWINVLEGRINNYYPKELRILKDKE
;
A
#
# COMPACT_ATOMS: atom_id res chain seq x y z
N ALA A 1 -26.03 -12.87 1.82
CA ALA A 1 -25.26 -14.09 2.00
C ALA A 1 -24.74 -14.52 0.64
N TYR A 2 -23.42 -14.41 0.40
CA TYR A 2 -22.80 -14.99 -0.80
C TYR A 2 -22.64 -16.47 -0.52
N GLU A 3 -23.34 -17.31 -1.27
CA GLU A 3 -23.06 -18.74 -1.30
C GLU A 3 -21.66 -18.92 -1.95
N ILE A 4 -20.71 -19.37 -1.14
CA ILE A 4 -19.42 -19.86 -1.64
C ILE A 4 -19.75 -21.18 -2.37
N PRO A 5 -19.50 -21.31 -3.68
CA PRO A 5 -19.73 -22.55 -4.38
C PRO A 5 -18.96 -23.65 -3.66
N LYS A 6 -19.63 -24.76 -3.31
CA LYS A 6 -18.96 -25.97 -2.83
C LYS A 6 -17.98 -26.40 -3.91
N ARG A 7 -16.70 -26.04 -3.76
CA ARG A 7 -15.64 -26.62 -4.56
C ARG A 7 -15.58 -28.09 -4.21
N ASP A 8 -15.74 -28.90 -5.23
CA ASP A 8 -15.50 -30.33 -5.18
C ASP A 8 -14.01 -30.54 -4.85
N TRP A 9 -13.70 -30.98 -3.65
CA TRP A 9 -12.35 -31.23 -3.16
C TRP A 9 -11.76 -32.52 -3.74
N SER A 10 -12.46 -33.18 -4.68
CA SER A 10 -12.06 -34.44 -5.33
C SER A 10 -11.23 -34.25 -6.59
N SER A 11 -10.95 -33.03 -7.05
CA SER A 11 -10.03 -32.78 -8.14
C SER A 11 -8.62 -32.58 -7.59
N ASP A 12 -7.80 -33.59 -7.76
CA ASP A 12 -6.43 -33.82 -7.31
C ASP A 12 -5.34 -32.81 -7.75
N VAL A 13 -5.62 -31.54 -7.71
CA VAL A 13 -4.56 -30.53 -7.68
C VAL A 13 -4.27 -30.26 -6.22
N CYS A 14 -3.29 -30.95 -5.67
CA CYS A 14 -2.81 -30.69 -4.33
C CYS A 14 -2.54 -29.19 -4.17
N SER A 15 -3.00 -28.60 -3.08
CA SER A 15 -2.79 -27.15 -2.81
C SER A 15 -1.29 -26.80 -2.87
N SER A 16 -0.42 -27.73 -2.54
CA SER A 16 1.05 -27.61 -2.67
C SER A 16 1.52 -27.42 -4.12
N ASP A 17 0.90 -28.12 -5.10
CA ASP A 17 1.26 -27.96 -6.53
C ASP A 17 0.88 -26.56 -7.03
N LEU A 18 -0.25 -26.03 -6.58
CA LEU A 18 -0.64 -24.65 -6.89
C LEU A 18 0.34 -23.65 -6.25
N GLN A 19 0.75 -23.87 -5.00
CA GLN A 19 1.75 -23.05 -4.32
C GLN A 19 3.09 -23.06 -5.06
N GLN A 20 3.57 -24.21 -5.51
CA GLN A 20 4.81 -24.33 -6.28
C GLN A 20 4.72 -23.55 -7.60
N ARG A 21 3.60 -23.65 -8.32
CA ARG A 21 3.38 -22.91 -9.58
C ARG A 21 3.37 -21.38 -9.34
N ILE A 22 2.69 -20.91 -8.30
CA ILE A 22 2.65 -19.48 -7.95
C ILE A 22 4.05 -19.01 -7.58
N PHE A 23 4.76 -19.79 -6.74
CA PHE A 23 6.12 -19.46 -6.31
C PHE A 23 7.07 -19.39 -7.51
N ALA A 24 7.03 -20.37 -8.42
CA ALA A 24 7.86 -20.39 -9.63
C ALA A 24 7.63 -19.18 -10.52
N ALA A 25 6.37 -18.80 -10.76
CA ALA A 25 6.04 -17.61 -11.54
C ALA A 25 6.54 -16.30 -10.90
N ALA A 26 6.42 -16.18 -9.58
CA ALA A 26 6.97 -15.06 -8.82
C ALA A 26 8.50 -15.05 -8.89
N TRP A 27 9.14 -16.21 -8.78
CA TRP A 27 10.60 -16.37 -8.85
C TRP A 27 11.18 -15.97 -10.19
N GLU A 28 10.52 -16.31 -11.30
CA GLU A 28 10.94 -15.87 -12.64
C GLU A 28 10.94 -14.35 -12.76
N SER A 29 9.96 -13.69 -12.19
CA SER A 29 9.82 -12.23 -12.19
C SER A 29 10.84 -11.52 -11.30
N LEU A 30 11.47 -12.24 -10.37
CA LEU A 30 12.41 -11.69 -9.40
C LEU A 30 13.77 -11.45 -10.06
N LYS A 31 14.33 -10.25 -9.88
CA LYS A 31 15.69 -9.94 -10.34
C LYS A 31 16.73 -10.77 -9.59
N PRO A 32 17.91 -11.05 -10.18
CA PRO A 32 19.05 -11.56 -9.44
C PRO A 32 19.34 -10.66 -8.21
N GLY A 33 19.63 -11.27 -7.07
CA GLY A 33 19.76 -10.57 -5.78
C GLY A 33 18.44 -10.10 -5.16
N GLY A 34 17.32 -10.26 -5.84
CA GLY A 34 15.99 -9.90 -5.34
C GLY A 34 15.53 -10.83 -4.22
N VAL A 35 14.61 -10.31 -3.41
CA VAL A 35 14.07 -10.99 -2.23
C VAL A 35 12.59 -11.27 -2.46
N LEU A 36 12.16 -12.48 -2.11
CA LEU A 36 10.76 -12.91 -2.11
C LEU A 36 10.35 -13.28 -0.70
N PHE A 37 9.23 -12.71 -0.25
CA PHE A 37 8.61 -13.05 1.01
C PHE A 37 7.44 -14.00 0.73
N TYR A 38 7.56 -15.23 1.18
CA TYR A 38 6.52 -16.26 1.07
C TYR A 38 5.76 -16.37 2.37
N SER A 39 4.44 -16.43 2.28
CA SER A 39 3.60 -16.56 3.47
C SER A 39 2.28 -17.25 3.18
N THR A 40 1.76 -17.97 4.17
CA THR A 40 0.45 -18.61 4.14
C THR A 40 -0.25 -18.52 5.50
N CYS A 41 -1.56 -18.68 5.50
CA CYS A 41 -2.34 -18.93 6.72
C CYS A 41 -2.56 -20.43 6.99
N SER A 42 -1.98 -21.33 6.19
CA SER A 42 -2.07 -22.77 6.34
C SER A 42 -1.20 -23.28 7.50
N PHE A 43 -1.66 -24.34 8.16
CA PHE A 43 -0.85 -25.08 9.13
C PHE A 43 -0.14 -26.28 8.49
N SER A 44 -0.42 -26.59 7.22
CA SER A 44 0.17 -27.72 6.49
C SER A 44 1.67 -27.52 6.27
N ILE A 45 2.46 -28.51 6.59
CA ILE A 45 3.89 -28.55 6.28
C ILE A 45 4.10 -28.57 4.76
N GLU A 46 3.21 -29.24 4.03
CA GLU A 46 3.28 -29.36 2.57
C GLU A 46 3.12 -28.02 1.85
N GLU A 47 2.34 -27.10 2.43
CA GLU A 47 2.13 -25.77 1.89
C GLU A 47 3.11 -24.73 2.43
N ASN A 48 3.92 -25.06 3.40
CA ASN A 48 4.83 -24.17 4.11
C ASN A 48 6.29 -24.58 3.89
N GLU A 49 6.85 -25.34 4.82
CA GLU A 49 8.26 -25.72 4.82
C GLU A 49 8.65 -26.46 3.53
N ARG A 50 7.81 -27.38 3.07
CA ARG A 50 8.07 -28.16 1.84
C ARG A 50 8.16 -27.31 0.58
N ILE A 51 7.40 -26.21 0.50
CA ILE A 51 7.51 -25.27 -0.62
C ILE A 51 8.87 -24.57 -0.61
N ILE A 52 9.35 -24.18 0.55
CA ILE A 52 10.66 -23.52 0.66
C ILE A 52 11.81 -24.52 0.39
N GLU A 53 11.72 -25.72 0.94
CA GLU A 53 12.69 -26.80 0.66
C GLU A 53 12.76 -27.11 -0.84
N TRP A 54 11.60 -27.24 -1.51
CA TRP A 54 11.51 -27.39 -2.95
C TRP A 54 12.13 -26.20 -3.71
N ALA A 55 11.87 -24.97 -3.26
CA ALA A 55 12.43 -23.76 -3.88
C ALA A 55 13.96 -23.69 -3.73
N GLN A 56 14.50 -24.14 -2.60
CA GLN A 56 15.96 -24.27 -2.39
C GLN A 56 16.55 -25.30 -3.36
N GLU A 57 15.93 -26.48 -3.47
CA GLU A 57 16.41 -27.58 -4.30
C GLU A 57 16.27 -27.30 -5.81
N LYS A 58 15.11 -26.83 -6.26
CA LYS A 58 14.79 -26.70 -7.69
C LYS A 58 15.10 -25.33 -8.29
N LEU A 59 15.04 -24.27 -7.48
CA LEU A 59 15.20 -22.89 -7.94
C LEU A 59 16.48 -22.22 -7.40
N GLY A 60 17.23 -22.90 -6.52
CA GLY A 60 18.44 -22.35 -5.89
C GLY A 60 18.12 -21.15 -4.98
N ALA A 61 16.98 -21.14 -4.34
CA ALA A 61 16.60 -20.10 -3.40
C ALA A 61 17.46 -20.19 -2.14
N SER A 62 17.95 -19.05 -1.65
CA SER A 62 18.68 -18.95 -0.39
C SER A 62 17.76 -18.35 0.68
N VAL A 63 17.60 -19.03 1.81
CA VAL A 63 16.79 -18.51 2.91
C VAL A 63 17.53 -17.36 3.59
N LEU A 64 16.84 -16.24 3.77
CA LEU A 64 17.33 -15.11 4.54
C LEU A 64 16.77 -15.18 5.96
N PRO A 65 17.62 -15.24 7.00
CA PRO A 65 17.16 -15.20 8.37
C PRO A 65 16.57 -13.82 8.69
N ILE A 66 15.46 -13.82 9.41
CA ILE A 66 14.81 -12.62 9.91
C ILE A 66 15.08 -12.53 11.40
N SER A 67 15.54 -11.37 11.87
CA SER A 67 15.66 -11.13 13.30
C SER A 67 14.28 -10.94 13.90
N ILE A 68 13.86 -11.88 14.75
CA ILE A 68 12.56 -11.88 15.43
C ILE A 68 12.81 -11.59 16.90
N ASP A 69 12.09 -10.60 17.45
CA ASP A 69 12.09 -10.35 18.88
C ASP A 69 11.41 -11.54 19.61
N PRO A 70 12.09 -12.18 20.58
CA PRO A 70 11.54 -13.32 21.31
C PRO A 70 10.20 -13.03 22.01
N SER A 71 9.95 -11.76 22.36
CA SER A 71 8.70 -11.34 23.00
C SER A 71 7.47 -11.43 22.09
N TRP A 72 7.66 -11.50 20.76
CA TRP A 72 6.55 -11.60 19.81
C TRP A 72 5.90 -12.97 19.75
N GLY A 73 6.48 -13.99 20.40
CA GLY A 73 5.92 -15.33 20.46
C GLY A 73 6.01 -16.13 19.15
N VAL A 74 6.69 -15.60 18.13
CA VAL A 74 6.94 -16.29 16.86
C VAL A 74 7.94 -17.41 17.06
N VAL A 75 7.72 -18.57 16.44
CA VAL A 75 8.55 -19.75 16.56
C VAL A 75 9.30 -20.03 15.26
N ALA A 76 10.58 -20.29 15.34
CA ALA A 76 11.34 -20.79 14.19
C ALA A 76 10.87 -22.23 13.86
N ALA A 77 10.64 -22.50 12.57
CA ALA A 77 10.37 -23.82 12.02
C ALA A 77 11.66 -24.47 11.50
N SER A 78 11.60 -25.63 10.88
CA SER A 78 12.75 -26.24 10.19
C SER A 78 13.31 -25.30 9.14
N VAL A 79 12.44 -24.58 8.45
CA VAL A 79 12.73 -23.47 7.58
C VAL A 79 11.61 -22.44 7.70
N GLY A 80 11.96 -21.15 7.85
CA GLY A 80 10.98 -20.08 8.07
C GLY A 80 10.47 -19.97 9.49
N TYR A 81 9.31 -19.36 9.67
CA TYR A 81 8.75 -18.96 10.98
C TYR A 81 7.25 -19.23 11.04
N ARG A 82 6.76 -19.59 12.23
CA ARG A 82 5.35 -19.84 12.49
C ARG A 82 4.80 -18.95 13.61
N CYS A 83 3.65 -18.36 13.34
CA CYS A 83 2.83 -17.67 14.34
C CYS A 83 1.69 -18.60 14.75
N TRP A 84 1.78 -19.20 15.93
CA TRP A 84 0.76 -20.08 16.44
C TRP A 84 -0.32 -19.30 17.20
N PRO A 85 -1.64 -19.60 17.03
CA PRO A 85 -2.72 -18.84 17.67
C PRO A 85 -2.66 -18.81 19.21
N HIS A 86 -2.08 -19.82 19.84
CA HIS A 86 -1.91 -19.87 21.29
C HIS A 86 -0.73 -19.03 21.80
N ARG A 87 0.13 -18.50 20.91
CA ARG A 87 1.30 -17.69 21.24
C ARG A 87 1.23 -16.27 20.69
N VAL A 88 0.61 -16.11 19.55
CA VAL A 88 0.47 -14.82 18.84
C VAL A 88 -1.01 -14.60 18.58
N ARG A 89 -1.50 -13.41 18.93
CA ARG A 89 -2.91 -13.08 18.67
C ARG A 89 -3.17 -13.03 17.15
N GLY A 90 -3.93 -13.99 16.65
CA GLY A 90 -4.27 -14.12 15.23
C GLY A 90 -4.76 -15.51 14.88
N GLU A 91 -5.00 -15.77 13.60
CA GLU A 91 -5.55 -17.02 13.08
C GLU A 91 -4.48 -18.09 12.79
N GLY A 92 -3.23 -17.73 12.91
CA GLY A 92 -2.07 -18.53 12.52
C GLY A 92 -1.47 -18.02 11.20
N PHE A 93 -0.14 -18.15 11.10
CA PHE A 93 0.59 -17.64 9.94
C PHE A 93 1.94 -18.33 9.83
N TYR A 94 2.34 -18.64 8.60
CA TYR A 94 3.69 -19.06 8.27
C TYR A 94 4.33 -18.03 7.36
N PHE A 95 5.63 -17.79 7.51
CA PHE A 95 6.37 -16.93 6.60
C PHE A 95 7.84 -17.34 6.49
N CYS A 96 8.41 -17.09 5.32
CA CYS A 96 9.81 -17.26 5.05
C CYS A 96 10.29 -16.21 4.04
N CYS A 97 11.51 -15.70 4.24
CA CYS A 97 12.15 -14.79 3.32
C CYS A 97 13.24 -15.54 2.55
N VAL A 98 13.21 -15.44 1.22
CA VAL A 98 14.21 -16.10 0.36
C VAL A 98 14.80 -15.12 -0.64
N GLN A 99 16.05 -15.32 -1.02
CA GLN A 99 16.78 -14.48 -1.96
C GLN A 99 17.20 -15.26 -3.19
N LYS A 100 17.05 -14.65 -4.35
CA LYS A 100 17.56 -15.15 -5.62
C LYS A 100 19.05 -14.82 -5.72
N SER A 101 19.89 -15.79 -6.09
CA SER A 101 21.32 -15.58 -6.27
C SER A 101 21.61 -14.35 -7.13
N ALA A 102 22.59 -13.55 -6.74
CA ALA A 102 23.09 -12.41 -7.49
C ALA A 102 24.00 -12.77 -8.65
N ALA A 103 24.38 -14.07 -8.81
CA ALA A 103 25.22 -14.52 -9.89
C ALA A 103 24.56 -14.20 -11.26
N ASN A 104 25.31 -13.49 -12.14
CA ASN A 104 24.88 -13.07 -13.49
C ASN A 104 23.91 -11.89 -13.57
N LEU A 105 24.16 -10.81 -12.86
CA LEU A 105 23.60 -9.52 -13.21
C LEU A 105 24.13 -9.05 -14.58
N LYS A 106 23.55 -9.54 -15.68
CA LYS A 106 23.58 -8.79 -16.93
C LYS A 106 22.58 -7.63 -16.74
N GLU A 107 23.07 -6.42 -16.62
CA GLU A 107 22.20 -5.23 -16.74
C GLU A 107 21.49 -5.32 -18.09
N SER A 108 20.23 -5.73 -18.04
CA SER A 108 19.37 -5.62 -19.20
C SER A 108 19.19 -4.15 -19.49
N ALA A 109 19.73 -3.66 -20.61
CA ALA A 109 19.51 -2.32 -21.06
C ALA A 109 18.00 -2.05 -21.06
N ARG A 110 17.54 -1.12 -20.23
CA ARG A 110 16.13 -0.74 -20.16
C ARG A 110 15.73 -0.22 -21.53
N LYS A 111 14.82 -0.92 -22.22
CA LYS A 111 14.22 -0.40 -23.45
C LYS A 111 13.48 0.89 -23.08
N LYS A 112 13.83 1.99 -23.75
CA LYS A 112 13.16 3.29 -23.57
C LYS A 112 11.69 3.10 -23.95
N GLY A 113 10.78 3.37 -23.02
CA GLY A 113 9.34 3.48 -23.28
C GLY A 113 9.01 4.77 -24.03
N GLU A 114 7.76 4.93 -24.45
CA GLU A 114 7.27 6.23 -24.93
C GLU A 114 7.54 7.32 -23.91
N LYS A 115 7.96 8.49 -24.38
CA LYS A 115 8.25 9.61 -23.49
C LYS A 115 6.95 10.12 -22.86
N PHE A 116 6.79 9.86 -21.60
CA PHE A 116 5.74 10.40 -20.75
C PHE A 116 6.38 11.46 -19.85
N PHE A 117 5.87 12.67 -19.87
CA PHE A 117 6.44 13.78 -19.11
C PHE A 117 5.56 14.14 -17.92
N PRO A 118 6.15 14.59 -16.80
CA PRO A 118 5.39 15.20 -15.74
C PRO A 118 4.70 16.49 -16.22
N LEU A 119 3.70 16.91 -15.47
CA LEU A 119 3.02 18.19 -15.74
C LEU A 119 4.02 19.37 -15.80
N PRO A 120 3.75 20.37 -16.64
CA PRO A 120 4.59 21.57 -16.73
C PRO A 120 4.77 22.26 -15.39
N ALA A 121 5.92 22.91 -15.19
CA ALA A 121 6.24 23.60 -13.93
C ALA A 121 5.16 24.63 -13.50
N LYS A 122 4.55 25.32 -14.46
CA LYS A 122 3.46 26.28 -14.20
C LYS A 122 2.22 25.64 -13.56
N GLU A 123 1.89 24.40 -13.93
CA GLU A 123 0.79 23.67 -13.31
C GLU A 123 1.17 23.14 -11.93
N ASN A 124 2.44 22.75 -11.75
CA ASN A 124 2.96 22.39 -10.44
C ASN A 124 2.91 23.57 -9.46
N GLU A 125 3.15 24.80 -9.94
CA GLU A 125 3.07 26.01 -9.12
C GLU A 125 1.66 26.24 -8.55
N ARG A 126 0.60 25.97 -9.31
CA ARG A 126 -0.79 26.03 -8.81
C ARG A 126 -1.06 25.05 -7.67
N LEU A 127 -0.29 23.98 -7.58
CA LEU A 127 -0.41 22.95 -6.54
C LEU A 127 0.59 23.15 -5.40
N SER A 128 1.43 24.18 -5.43
CA SER A 128 2.49 24.42 -4.45
C SER A 128 1.98 24.55 -3.00
N THR A 129 0.76 25.05 -2.83
CA THR A 129 0.07 25.10 -1.53
C THR A 129 -0.25 23.71 -0.98
N TRP A 130 -0.51 22.73 -1.86
CA TRP A 130 -0.96 21.40 -1.51
C TRP A 130 0.19 20.39 -1.49
N VAL A 131 1.16 20.56 -2.38
CA VAL A 131 2.23 19.59 -2.59
C VAL A 131 3.57 20.33 -2.65
N GLN A 132 4.35 20.22 -1.59
CA GLN A 132 5.73 20.69 -1.52
C GLN A 132 6.67 19.49 -1.49
N ALA A 133 6.79 18.80 -2.60
CA ALA A 133 7.66 17.65 -2.74
C ALA A 133 8.50 17.77 -4.02
N PRO A 134 9.69 18.40 -3.95
CA PRO A 134 10.54 18.69 -5.12
C PRO A 134 10.98 17.43 -5.88
N HIS A 135 10.93 16.27 -5.23
CA HIS A 135 11.29 14.99 -5.84
C HIS A 135 10.09 14.21 -6.40
N VAL A 136 8.90 14.82 -6.43
CA VAL A 136 7.68 14.23 -6.96
C VAL A 136 7.27 14.91 -8.25
N GLY A 137 7.17 14.14 -9.32
CA GLY A 137 6.56 14.58 -10.57
C GLY A 137 5.05 14.36 -10.52
N LEU A 138 4.28 15.34 -11.01
CA LEU A 138 2.83 15.25 -11.10
C LEU A 138 2.41 14.84 -12.51
N PHE A 139 1.36 14.06 -12.63
CA PHE A 139 0.73 13.68 -13.88
C PHE A 139 -0.77 13.50 -13.71
N GLU A 140 -1.49 13.55 -14.81
CA GLU A 140 -2.94 13.42 -14.82
C GLU A 140 -3.37 12.09 -15.47
N VAL A 141 -4.32 11.41 -14.84
CA VAL A 141 -5.04 10.25 -15.39
C VAL A 141 -6.52 10.44 -15.09
N ASN A 142 -7.36 10.45 -16.12
CA ASN A 142 -8.82 10.59 -15.98
C ASN A 142 -9.25 11.81 -15.12
N LYS A 143 -8.61 12.96 -15.32
CA LYS A 143 -8.80 14.21 -14.55
C LYS A 143 -8.36 14.15 -13.10
N GLN A 144 -7.81 13.04 -12.64
CA GLN A 144 -7.21 12.89 -11.32
C GLN A 144 -5.71 13.17 -11.39
N LEU A 145 -5.21 13.99 -10.49
CA LEU A 145 -3.79 14.27 -10.35
C LEU A 145 -3.12 13.22 -9.47
N HIS A 146 -1.97 12.76 -9.93
CA HIS A 146 -1.16 11.76 -9.26
C HIS A 146 0.27 12.27 -9.07
N GLY A 147 0.89 11.90 -7.96
CA GLY A 147 2.29 12.15 -7.68
C GLY A 147 3.12 10.86 -7.75
N TRP A 148 4.28 10.93 -8.42
CA TRP A 148 5.22 9.83 -8.57
C TRP A 148 6.65 10.31 -8.34
N PRO A 149 7.54 9.50 -7.69
CA PRO A 149 8.94 9.89 -7.51
C PRO A 149 9.65 10.15 -8.83
N LEU A 150 10.24 11.33 -9.01
CA LEU A 150 10.97 11.70 -10.24
C LEU A 150 12.11 10.73 -10.55
N ALA A 151 12.80 10.23 -9.52
CA ALA A 151 13.86 9.23 -9.67
C ALA A 151 13.39 7.91 -10.32
N GLN A 152 12.09 7.64 -10.29
CA GLN A 152 11.48 6.44 -10.87
C GLN A 152 10.60 6.74 -12.10
N TRP A 153 10.71 7.97 -12.64
CA TRP A 153 9.84 8.41 -13.74
C TRP A 153 9.97 7.57 -15.01
N GLU A 154 11.18 7.14 -15.33
CA GLU A 154 11.44 6.27 -16.49
C GLU A 154 10.74 4.90 -16.34
N ILE A 155 10.67 4.39 -15.12
CA ILE A 155 9.94 3.14 -14.84
C ILE A 155 8.45 3.32 -15.10
N LEU A 156 7.86 4.41 -14.62
CA LEU A 156 6.45 4.72 -14.86
C LEU A 156 6.17 4.88 -16.36
N SER A 157 7.04 5.61 -17.08
CA SER A 157 6.94 5.80 -18.53
C SER A 157 6.99 4.47 -19.28
N PHE A 158 7.92 3.58 -18.91
CA PHE A 158 8.03 2.26 -19.49
C PHE A 158 6.79 1.41 -19.22
N LEU A 159 6.33 1.35 -17.97
CA LEU A 159 5.14 0.59 -17.61
C LEU A 159 3.89 1.09 -18.33
N LYS A 160 3.69 2.40 -18.40
CA LYS A 160 2.58 3.02 -19.12
C LYS A 160 2.57 2.70 -20.61
N SER A 161 3.75 2.53 -21.22
CA SER A 161 3.86 2.14 -22.64
C SER A 161 3.50 0.67 -22.92
N LYS A 162 3.40 -0.18 -21.89
CA LYS A 162 3.18 -1.62 -21.99
C LYS A 162 1.92 -2.11 -21.29
N LEU A 163 1.47 -1.41 -20.29
CA LEU A 163 0.38 -1.82 -19.41
C LEU A 163 -0.69 -0.73 -19.30
N TYR A 164 -1.93 -1.14 -19.14
CA TYR A 164 -2.99 -0.26 -18.66
C TYR A 164 -2.82 -0.05 -17.15
N ILE A 165 -2.39 1.15 -16.77
CA ILE A 165 -2.16 1.48 -15.36
C ILE A 165 -3.46 2.03 -14.77
N GLN A 166 -4.06 1.28 -13.87
CA GLN A 166 -5.28 1.70 -13.15
C GLN A 166 -4.95 2.71 -12.04
N TYR A 167 -3.83 2.53 -11.39
CA TYR A 167 -3.40 3.36 -10.26
C TYR A 167 -1.88 3.40 -10.18
N ALA A 168 -1.31 4.58 -9.98
CA ALA A 168 0.12 4.73 -9.75
C ALA A 168 0.41 5.93 -8.83
N GLY A 169 1.31 5.74 -7.88
CA GLY A 169 1.73 6.76 -6.94
C GLY A 169 0.66 7.17 -5.95
N VAL A 170 0.65 8.44 -5.56
CA VAL A 170 -0.31 9.02 -4.63
C VAL A 170 -1.33 9.84 -5.40
N ARG A 171 -2.60 9.53 -5.25
CA ARG A 171 -3.66 10.38 -5.78
C ARG A 171 -3.70 11.69 -4.99
N MET A 172 -3.50 12.79 -5.69
CA MET A 172 -3.43 14.12 -5.08
C MET A 172 -4.79 14.78 -4.95
N GLY A 173 -5.64 14.62 -5.96
CA GLY A 173 -6.95 15.25 -6.06
C GLY A 173 -7.28 15.65 -7.49
N GLU A 174 -8.26 16.52 -7.63
CA GLU A 174 -8.74 17.00 -8.94
C GLU A 174 -9.09 18.48 -8.92
N TRP A 175 -9.06 19.09 -10.10
CA TRP A 175 -9.56 20.45 -10.28
C TRP A 175 -11.04 20.43 -10.63
N MET A 176 -11.86 21.02 -9.77
CA MET A 176 -13.26 21.32 -10.07
C MET A 176 -13.37 22.82 -10.37
N ARG A 177 -13.36 23.18 -11.65
CA ARG A 177 -13.22 24.56 -12.11
C ARG A 177 -11.93 25.17 -11.55
N GLU A 178 -12.00 26.25 -10.75
CA GLU A 178 -10.86 26.93 -10.14
C GLU A 178 -10.49 26.38 -8.74
N LYS A 179 -11.25 25.40 -8.22
CA LYS A 179 -11.03 24.86 -6.88
C LYS A 179 -10.38 23.49 -6.94
N PHE A 180 -9.31 23.33 -6.18
CA PHE A 180 -8.69 22.02 -5.98
C PHE A 180 -9.44 21.26 -4.89
N ILE A 181 -9.84 20.04 -5.19
CA ILE A 181 -10.43 19.09 -4.26
C ILE A 181 -9.38 18.04 -3.94
N PRO A 182 -8.80 18.03 -2.73
CA PRO A 182 -7.76 17.07 -2.36
C PRO A 182 -8.33 15.67 -2.20
N ASP A 183 -7.59 14.67 -2.70
CA ASP A 183 -7.95 13.26 -2.48
C ASP A 183 -7.58 12.84 -1.05
N HIS A 184 -8.28 11.83 -0.54
CA HIS A 184 -8.01 11.26 0.78
C HIS A 184 -6.57 10.73 0.90
N ALA A 185 -6.03 10.10 -0.15
CA ALA A 185 -4.66 9.59 -0.15
C ALA A 185 -3.61 10.68 0.11
N LEU A 186 -3.84 11.92 -0.36
CA LEU A 186 -2.94 13.04 -0.08
C LEU A 186 -2.89 13.39 1.42
N ALA A 187 -3.99 13.22 2.15
CA ALA A 187 -4.01 13.47 3.59
C ALA A 187 -3.16 12.46 4.37
N LEU A 188 -3.04 11.22 3.88
CA LEU A 188 -2.31 10.16 4.56
C LEU A 188 -0.78 10.29 4.40
N VAL A 189 -0.31 11.04 3.41
CA VAL A 189 1.13 11.24 3.17
C VAL A 189 1.67 12.32 4.10
N ALA A 190 2.63 11.95 4.95
CA ALA A 190 3.14 12.81 6.03
C ALA A 190 3.82 14.10 5.53
N LYS A 191 4.50 14.05 4.38
CA LYS A 191 5.34 15.15 3.87
C LYS A 191 4.75 15.90 2.66
N MET A 192 3.50 15.63 2.29
CA MET A 192 2.81 16.35 1.22
C MET A 192 1.70 17.20 1.81
N ALA A 193 1.42 18.37 1.24
CA ALA A 193 0.46 19.35 1.74
C ALA A 193 0.92 20.10 3.01
N THR A 194 2.13 20.63 3.01
CA THR A 194 2.73 21.30 4.18
C THR A 194 2.17 22.68 4.49
N SER A 195 1.54 23.35 3.51
CA SER A 195 0.96 24.71 3.68
C SER A 195 -0.51 24.69 4.11
N VAL A 196 -1.13 23.53 4.20
CA VAL A 196 -2.53 23.39 4.64
C VAL A 196 -2.59 23.27 6.15
N SER A 197 -3.51 23.99 6.77
CA SER A 197 -3.74 23.94 8.23
C SER A 197 -3.99 22.50 8.68
N VAL A 198 -3.47 22.17 9.87
CA VAL A 198 -3.62 20.85 10.49
C VAL A 198 -4.49 20.98 11.73
N VAL A 199 -5.48 20.12 11.84
CA VAL A 199 -6.34 19.97 13.02
C VAL A 199 -6.01 18.65 13.68
N SER A 200 -5.42 18.70 14.87
CA SER A 200 -5.17 17.51 15.68
C SER A 200 -6.38 17.22 16.55
N LEU A 201 -6.91 16.01 16.46
CA LEU A 201 -8.07 15.55 17.20
C LEU A 201 -7.66 14.65 18.35
N GLU A 202 -8.43 14.70 19.44
CA GLU A 202 -8.39 13.69 20.48
C GLU A 202 -9.11 12.41 20.01
N LYS A 203 -8.94 11.30 20.74
CA LYS A 203 -9.42 9.99 20.32
C LYS A 203 -10.92 9.95 20.02
N GLU A 204 -11.73 10.56 20.88
CA GLU A 204 -13.19 10.59 20.76
C GLU A 204 -13.63 11.38 19.51
N GLU A 205 -13.01 12.53 19.27
CA GLU A 205 -13.27 13.36 18.09
C GLU A 205 -12.78 12.67 16.81
N ALA A 206 -11.62 12.00 16.85
CA ALA A 206 -11.11 11.23 15.73
C ALA A 206 -12.07 10.09 15.34
N ILE A 207 -12.63 9.38 16.32
CA ILE A 207 -13.67 8.37 16.08
C ILE A 207 -14.91 8.99 15.45
N ARG A 208 -15.41 10.11 15.96
CA ARG A 208 -16.55 10.84 15.36
C ARG A 208 -16.27 11.27 13.93
N TYR A 209 -15.06 11.78 13.67
CA TYR A 209 -14.60 12.11 12.32
C TYR A 209 -14.64 10.88 11.39
N LEU A 210 -14.10 9.74 11.82
CA LEU A 210 -14.09 8.49 11.05
C LEU A 210 -15.49 7.89 10.86
N GLN A 211 -16.42 8.15 11.79
CA GLN A 211 -17.85 7.81 11.66
C GLN A 211 -18.62 8.78 10.76
N ARG A 212 -18.01 9.87 10.33
CA ARG A 212 -18.63 11.00 9.61
C ARG A 212 -19.76 11.67 10.41
N LYS A 213 -19.70 11.60 11.74
CA LYS A 213 -20.59 12.35 12.63
C LYS A 213 -20.14 13.81 12.73
N GLU A 214 -21.04 14.66 13.15
CA GLU A 214 -20.72 16.06 13.44
C GLU A 214 -19.70 16.15 14.59
N PHE A 215 -18.73 17.01 14.42
CA PHE A 215 -17.77 17.40 15.44
C PHE A 215 -17.45 18.88 15.28
N SER A 216 -17.02 19.50 16.35
CA SER A 216 -16.55 20.88 16.39
C SER A 216 -15.05 20.88 16.64
N SER A 217 -14.36 21.87 16.10
CA SER A 217 -12.94 22.09 16.38
C SER A 217 -12.69 23.59 16.54
N THR A 218 -12.05 23.96 17.61
CA THR A 218 -11.65 25.35 17.88
C THR A 218 -10.38 25.76 17.15
N THR A 219 -9.61 24.79 16.64
CA THR A 219 -8.33 25.02 15.94
C THR A 219 -8.47 25.01 14.42
N ALA A 220 -9.65 24.64 13.89
CA ALA A 220 -9.89 24.59 12.45
C ALA A 220 -9.99 26.01 11.86
N THR A 221 -9.26 26.24 10.78
CA THR A 221 -9.29 27.50 10.02
C THR A 221 -10.25 27.41 8.84
N LYS A 222 -10.77 28.56 8.35
CA LYS A 222 -11.63 28.61 7.17
C LYS A 222 -10.95 27.96 5.95
N GLY A 223 -11.66 27.12 5.22
CA GLY A 223 -11.15 26.38 4.07
C GLY A 223 -10.74 24.95 4.42
N TRP A 224 -9.82 24.40 3.62
CA TRP A 224 -9.34 23.04 3.79
C TRP A 224 -8.40 22.91 4.97
N ASN A 225 -8.61 21.88 5.79
CA ASN A 225 -7.72 21.48 6.87
C ASN A 225 -7.47 19.99 6.81
N LYS A 226 -6.24 19.58 7.08
CA LYS A 226 -5.84 18.19 7.23
C LYS A 226 -6.12 17.72 8.65
N VAL A 227 -6.80 16.61 8.80
CA VAL A 227 -7.14 16.04 10.11
C VAL A 227 -6.09 15.04 10.52
N HIS A 228 -5.59 15.17 11.76
CA HIS A 228 -4.60 14.29 12.36
C HIS A 228 -5.10 13.68 13.67
N TYR A 229 -4.58 12.49 13.99
CA TYR A 229 -4.63 11.87 15.31
C TYR A 229 -3.28 11.22 15.60
N ASN A 230 -2.70 11.50 16.77
CA ASN A 230 -1.36 11.03 17.16
C ASN A 230 -0.27 11.24 16.07
N GLY A 231 -0.31 12.37 15.38
CA GLY A 231 0.63 12.70 14.32
C GLY A 231 0.35 12.06 12.96
N PHE A 232 -0.64 11.16 12.85
CA PHE A 232 -1.01 10.52 11.60
C PHE A 232 -2.18 11.25 10.93
N GLY A 233 -2.08 11.43 9.61
CA GLY A 233 -3.16 11.98 8.81
C GLY A 233 -4.34 11.02 8.75
N LEU A 234 -5.55 11.52 9.00
CA LEU A 234 -6.81 10.78 8.89
C LEU A 234 -7.60 11.15 7.64
N GLY A 235 -7.45 12.36 7.14
CA GLY A 235 -8.19 12.84 5.97
C GLY A 235 -8.35 14.35 5.96
N TRP A 236 -9.43 14.84 5.34
CA TRP A 236 -9.71 16.24 5.12
C TRP A 236 -11.03 16.69 5.71
N ILE A 237 -11.07 17.96 6.13
CA ILE A 237 -12.29 18.73 6.34
C ILE A 237 -12.23 20.02 5.56
N ASN A 238 -13.38 20.57 5.23
CA ASN A 238 -13.49 21.90 4.64
C ASN A 238 -14.42 22.73 5.51
N VAL A 239 -13.87 23.77 6.16
CA VAL A 239 -14.57 24.65 7.07
C VAL A 239 -15.18 25.81 6.29
N LEU A 240 -16.49 25.86 6.29
CA LEU A 240 -17.30 26.94 5.71
C LEU A 240 -17.90 27.78 6.83
N GLU A 241 -18.56 28.88 6.45
CA GLU A 241 -19.27 29.68 7.42
C GLU A 241 -20.42 28.89 8.07
N GLY A 242 -20.34 28.69 9.38
CA GLY A 242 -21.34 27.95 10.17
C GLY A 242 -21.33 26.43 10.06
N ARG A 243 -20.42 25.79 9.28
CA ARG A 243 -20.36 24.33 9.20
C ARG A 243 -18.99 23.78 8.84
N ILE A 244 -18.73 22.54 9.26
CA ILE A 244 -17.56 21.74 8.89
C ILE A 244 -18.02 20.59 8.00
N ASN A 245 -17.53 20.53 6.77
CA ASN A 245 -17.76 19.42 5.88
C ASN A 245 -16.68 18.35 6.09
N ASN A 246 -17.10 17.15 6.42
CA ASN A 246 -16.23 16.00 6.61
C ASN A 246 -16.02 15.28 5.27
N TYR A 247 -14.76 15.23 4.78
CA TYR A 247 -14.37 14.61 3.51
C TYR A 247 -13.77 13.21 3.68
N TYR A 248 -13.91 12.60 4.85
CA TYR A 248 -13.55 11.19 5.01
C TYR A 248 -14.39 10.31 4.06
N PRO A 249 -13.80 9.32 3.35
CA PRO A 249 -14.52 8.49 2.39
C PRO A 249 -15.71 7.77 3.05
N LYS A 250 -16.88 7.80 2.41
CA LYS A 250 -18.10 7.19 2.96
C LYS A 250 -17.98 5.68 3.12
N GLU A 251 -17.30 5.06 2.18
CA GLU A 251 -17.05 3.61 2.12
C GLU A 251 -16.10 3.11 3.23
N LEU A 252 -15.25 3.99 3.77
CA LEU A 252 -14.31 3.66 4.84
C LEU A 252 -14.83 4.01 6.24
N ARG A 253 -16.02 4.58 6.34
CA ARG A 253 -16.55 5.06 7.63
C ARG A 253 -16.74 3.92 8.63
N ILE A 254 -16.47 4.19 9.89
CA ILE A 254 -16.78 3.27 10.98
C ILE A 254 -18.30 3.25 11.19
N LEU A 255 -18.91 2.08 11.09
CA LEU A 255 -20.37 1.91 11.23
C LEU A 255 -20.80 1.61 12.66
N LYS A 256 -19.90 1.00 13.48
CA LYS A 256 -20.22 0.63 14.87
C LYS A 256 -20.15 1.86 15.77
N ASP A 257 -21.17 2.06 16.55
CA ASP A 257 -21.09 2.90 17.75
C ASP A 257 -20.33 2.12 18.83
N LYS A 258 -19.62 2.82 19.71
CA LYS A 258 -19.05 2.19 20.89
C LYS A 258 -20.18 1.54 21.69
N GLU A 259 -20.06 0.25 21.99
CA GLU A 259 -20.69 -0.37 23.15
C GLU A 259 -20.01 0.11 24.44
#